data_ec7f5d6f96efc3c70bd379c64e196546
#
_entry.id   ec7f5d6f96efc3c70bd379c64e196546
#
_cell.length_a   1.000
_cell.length_b   1.000
_cell.length_c   1.000
_cell.angle_alpha   90.00
_cell.angle_beta   90.00
_cell.angle_gamma   90.00
#
_symmetry.space_group_name_H-M   'P 1'
#
loop_
_entity.id
_entity.type
_entity.pdbx_description
1 polymer ?
#
loop_
_entity_poly.entity_id
_entity_poly.type
_entity_poly.pdbx_seq_one_letter_code
_entity_poly.pdbx_strand_id
1 'polypeptide(L)'
;MSERKGRKANGSARTRTRHGRAGNGCGTLVKRGSVWHARWMVDGRLVSRSTGTGDRAEAEAWLDRMSVSRRGVDDREAVGKLVRVMSATLSDEERARAGAVPVADLYALWRDDPTRREVAPRTMRVYEGELHVLTAWIARRHPEIVSAKDVSQGVADEYIAERAKSASPNTVNKDLNLFCAVWRTLSRRHGLDYNPWTSERIARKRHRGTTRRALTDAEVDALLATAKGEMRLLILVGVSTGLRLGDAVALEWGRNVDLGRRTLTVKTSKTGRVVSLPILEDLHAALVEQRRGQPDGEAHVFPESWAANEREGRTMTVSQRMVTVFRRAGIETQQKGYGGLHTPLATFHSLRHTFVSRLIKRGVNPAIVRECVGHSTMLMTEHYTHIDADTLRAALAPEKRP
;
A
#
# COMPACT_ATOMS: atom_id res chain seq x y z
N MET A 1 24.09 -54.84 -64.65
CA MET A 1 22.95 -55.57 -64.03
C MET A 1 22.69 -55.07 -62.63
N SER A 2 21.53 -54.71 -62.40
CA SER A 2 20.75 -54.45 -61.18
C SER A 2 20.21 -53.06 -61.06
N GLU A 3 18.93 -53.00 -61.44
CA GLU A 3 18.04 -51.83 -61.26
C GLU A 3 17.75 -51.56 -59.81
N ARG A 4 17.71 -50.28 -59.37
CA ARG A 4 17.04 -49.88 -58.17
C ARG A 4 15.91 -48.89 -58.51
N LYS A 5 14.71 -49.36 -58.33
CA LYS A 5 13.44 -48.64 -58.46
C LYS A 5 13.35 -47.49 -57.49
N GLY A 6 13.00 -46.31 -58.02
CA GLY A 6 12.68 -45.09 -57.20
C GLY A 6 11.37 -45.22 -56.48
N ARG A 7 11.39 -44.81 -55.20
CA ARG A 7 10.17 -44.53 -54.37
C ARG A 7 9.82 -43.06 -54.46
N LYS A 8 8.71 -42.72 -55.08
CA LYS A 8 8.11 -41.39 -55.04
C LYS A 8 7.66 -41.09 -53.60
N ALA A 9 8.22 -40.05 -52.98
CA ALA A 9 7.75 -39.49 -51.75
C ALA A 9 6.69 -38.39 -52.03
N ASN A 10 5.46 -38.64 -51.65
CA ASN A 10 4.38 -37.65 -51.63
C ASN A 10 4.64 -36.66 -50.52
N GLY A 11 5.24 -35.51 -50.84
CA GLY A 11 5.42 -34.40 -49.94
C GLY A 11 4.19 -33.49 -49.93
N SER A 12 3.31 -33.64 -48.95
CA SER A 12 2.30 -32.61 -48.67
C SER A 12 3.00 -31.38 -48.10
N ALA A 13 2.98 -30.29 -48.85
CA ALA A 13 3.51 -29.00 -48.46
C ALA A 13 2.78 -28.51 -47.20
N ARG A 14 3.47 -28.55 -46.06
CA ARG A 14 3.04 -27.87 -44.85
C ARG A 14 3.36 -26.39 -45.00
N THR A 15 2.40 -25.57 -45.34
CA THR A 15 2.48 -24.10 -45.32
C THR A 15 2.70 -23.64 -43.89
N ARG A 16 3.93 -23.40 -43.48
CA ARG A 16 4.31 -22.75 -42.27
C ARG A 16 4.22 -21.23 -42.48
N THR A 17 3.09 -20.61 -42.20
CA THR A 17 3.03 -19.17 -42.05
C THR A 17 3.68 -18.81 -40.72
N ARG A 18 4.92 -18.33 -40.77
CA ARG A 18 5.56 -17.63 -39.68
C ARG A 18 4.84 -16.29 -39.50
N HIS A 19 4.10 -16.12 -38.41
CA HIS A 19 3.67 -14.82 -37.93
C HIS A 19 4.49 -14.43 -36.71
N GLY A 20 4.81 -13.15 -36.66
CA GLY A 20 5.77 -12.45 -35.85
C GLY A 20 5.90 -12.89 -34.40
N ARG A 21 7.07 -12.63 -33.86
CA ARG A 21 7.39 -12.76 -32.43
C ARG A 21 6.33 -12.04 -31.58
N ALA A 22 5.34 -12.79 -31.11
CA ALA A 22 4.52 -12.38 -29.99
C ALA A 22 5.35 -12.58 -28.72
N GLY A 23 5.45 -11.55 -27.90
CA GLY A 23 6.20 -11.57 -26.66
C GLY A 23 5.75 -12.69 -25.71
N ASN A 24 6.64 -13.05 -24.82
CA ASN A 24 6.55 -14.12 -23.83
C ASN A 24 5.12 -14.40 -23.32
N GLY A 25 4.63 -15.62 -23.58
CA GLY A 25 3.46 -16.19 -22.94
C GLY A 25 2.21 -16.42 -23.79
N CYS A 26 2.12 -15.88 -25.01
CA CYS A 26 1.02 -16.16 -25.93
C CYS A 26 1.27 -17.48 -26.68
N GLY A 27 0.31 -18.40 -26.64
CA GLY A 27 0.35 -19.64 -27.40
C GLY A 27 0.30 -19.38 -28.93
N THR A 28 0.50 -20.43 -29.75
CA THR A 28 0.40 -20.38 -31.21
C THR A 28 -0.76 -21.22 -31.69
N LEU A 29 -1.44 -20.78 -32.76
CA LEU A 29 -2.48 -21.56 -33.44
C LEU A 29 -1.89 -22.42 -34.57
N VAL A 30 -2.31 -23.67 -34.63
CA VAL A 30 -1.91 -24.63 -35.69
C VAL A 30 -3.17 -25.30 -36.18
N LYS A 31 -3.41 -25.26 -37.51
CA LYS A 31 -4.54 -25.94 -38.12
C LYS A 31 -4.25 -27.44 -38.26
N ARG A 32 -5.15 -28.28 -37.81
CA ARG A 32 -5.11 -29.75 -37.97
C ARG A 32 -6.45 -30.22 -38.54
N GLY A 33 -6.42 -30.65 -39.79
CA GLY A 33 -7.67 -30.95 -40.52
C GLY A 33 -8.53 -29.70 -40.69
N SER A 34 -9.80 -29.79 -40.34
CA SER A 34 -10.77 -28.67 -40.38
C SER A 34 -10.75 -27.77 -39.14
N VAL A 35 -10.02 -28.11 -38.06
CA VAL A 35 -10.11 -27.41 -36.76
C VAL A 35 -8.77 -26.80 -36.36
N TRP A 36 -8.81 -25.61 -35.74
CA TRP A 36 -7.65 -24.97 -35.15
C TRP A 36 -7.32 -25.55 -33.76
N HIS A 37 -6.03 -25.70 -33.49
CA HIS A 37 -5.47 -26.11 -32.21
C HIS A 37 -4.55 -25.04 -31.67
N ALA A 38 -4.77 -24.66 -30.41
CA ALA A 38 -3.88 -23.79 -29.67
C ALA A 38 -2.76 -24.60 -29.01
N ARG A 39 -1.52 -24.09 -29.08
CA ARG A 39 -0.31 -24.75 -28.55
C ARG A 39 0.48 -23.74 -27.72
N TRP A 40 0.97 -24.19 -26.57
CA TRP A 40 1.74 -23.35 -25.64
C TRP A 40 2.59 -24.20 -24.70
N MET A 41 3.51 -23.55 -23.99
CA MET A 41 4.37 -24.22 -23.01
C MET A 41 3.74 -24.11 -21.60
N VAL A 42 3.77 -25.21 -20.84
CA VAL A 42 3.43 -25.29 -19.41
C VAL A 42 4.55 -26.07 -18.76
N ASP A 43 5.23 -25.50 -17.81
CA ASP A 43 6.35 -26.14 -17.07
C ASP A 43 7.36 -26.86 -17.98
N GLY A 44 7.75 -26.19 -19.07
CA GLY A 44 8.69 -26.73 -20.05
C GLY A 44 8.11 -27.79 -21.03
N ARG A 45 6.83 -28.16 -20.92
CA ARG A 45 6.15 -29.11 -21.78
C ARG A 45 5.20 -28.42 -22.75
N LEU A 46 5.20 -28.86 -24.01
CA LEU A 46 4.31 -28.35 -25.04
C LEU A 46 2.91 -28.95 -24.87
N VAL A 47 1.92 -28.13 -24.53
CA VAL A 47 0.50 -28.51 -24.44
C VAL A 47 -0.20 -28.07 -25.73
N SER A 48 -1.13 -28.89 -26.24
CA SER A 48 -1.96 -28.58 -27.39
C SER A 48 -3.41 -28.89 -27.08
N ARG A 49 -4.33 -27.94 -27.36
CA ARG A 49 -5.78 -28.13 -27.20
C ARG A 49 -6.52 -27.70 -28.46
N SER A 50 -7.57 -28.43 -28.81
CA SER A 50 -8.49 -28.02 -29.87
C SER A 50 -9.26 -26.78 -29.45
N THR A 51 -9.46 -25.83 -30.38
CA THR A 51 -10.33 -24.65 -30.16
C THR A 51 -11.79 -24.96 -30.47
N GLY A 52 -12.07 -26.12 -31.05
CA GLY A 52 -13.43 -26.54 -31.44
C GLY A 52 -13.95 -25.86 -32.72
N THR A 53 -13.22 -24.93 -33.32
CA THR A 53 -13.66 -24.16 -34.48
C THR A 53 -12.70 -24.29 -35.66
N GLY A 54 -13.27 -24.24 -36.88
CA GLY A 54 -12.53 -24.15 -38.13
C GLY A 54 -12.26 -22.71 -38.57
N ASP A 55 -12.92 -21.72 -37.93
CA ASP A 55 -12.72 -20.30 -38.18
C ASP A 55 -11.49 -19.81 -37.43
N ARG A 56 -10.68 -19.00 -38.11
CA ARG A 56 -9.43 -18.49 -37.56
C ARG A 56 -9.66 -17.37 -36.54
N ALA A 57 -10.61 -16.48 -36.77
CA ALA A 57 -10.89 -15.36 -35.88
C ALA A 57 -11.46 -15.85 -34.54
N GLU A 58 -12.36 -16.85 -34.60
CA GLU A 58 -12.86 -17.50 -33.39
C GLU A 58 -11.75 -18.25 -32.62
N ALA A 59 -10.82 -18.90 -33.34
CA ALA A 59 -9.68 -19.58 -32.73
C ALA A 59 -8.70 -18.59 -32.08
N GLU A 60 -8.48 -17.43 -32.69
CA GLU A 60 -7.67 -16.33 -32.11
C GLU A 60 -8.36 -15.78 -30.85
N ALA A 61 -9.66 -15.52 -30.89
CA ALA A 61 -10.43 -15.09 -29.72
C ALA A 61 -10.43 -16.15 -28.60
N TRP A 62 -10.47 -17.45 -28.96
CA TRP A 62 -10.33 -18.54 -28.00
C TRP A 62 -8.93 -18.54 -27.35
N LEU A 63 -7.86 -18.37 -28.15
CA LEU A 63 -6.48 -18.32 -27.66
C LEU A 63 -6.26 -17.11 -26.75
N ASP A 64 -6.81 -15.96 -27.11
CA ASP A 64 -6.72 -14.74 -26.29
C ASP A 64 -7.42 -14.91 -24.94
N ARG A 65 -8.62 -15.47 -24.91
CA ARG A 65 -9.33 -15.82 -23.66
C ARG A 65 -8.47 -16.73 -22.76
N MET A 66 -7.87 -17.76 -23.36
CA MET A 66 -7.01 -18.71 -22.63
C MET A 66 -5.68 -18.11 -22.21
N SER A 67 -5.12 -17.17 -22.95
CA SER A 67 -3.87 -16.47 -22.60
C SER A 67 -4.06 -15.52 -21.43
N VAL A 68 -5.20 -14.86 -21.36
CA VAL A 68 -5.57 -13.97 -20.23
C VAL A 68 -5.69 -14.78 -18.93
N SER A 69 -6.31 -15.97 -18.98
CA SER A 69 -6.44 -16.82 -17.78
C SER A 69 -5.11 -17.40 -17.26
N ARG A 70 -4.03 -17.28 -18.02
CA ARG A 70 -2.70 -17.86 -17.70
C ARG A 70 -1.65 -16.86 -17.29
N ARG A 71 -1.74 -15.62 -17.80
CA ARG A 71 -0.89 -14.54 -17.28
C ARG A 71 -1.38 -14.30 -15.86
N GLY A 72 -0.59 -14.72 -14.90
CA GLY A 72 -0.99 -14.69 -13.50
C GLY A 72 -1.64 -13.36 -13.11
N VAL A 73 -2.48 -13.41 -12.10
CA VAL A 73 -3.34 -12.33 -11.58
C VAL A 73 -2.60 -11.02 -11.24
N ASP A 74 -1.29 -10.96 -11.40
CA ASP A 74 -0.47 -9.77 -11.18
C ASP A 74 -0.55 -8.74 -12.32
N ASP A 75 -1.11 -9.10 -13.48
CA ASP A 75 -1.36 -8.16 -14.57
C ASP A 75 -2.77 -7.56 -14.45
N ARG A 76 -2.83 -6.36 -13.88
CA ARG A 76 -4.09 -5.59 -13.68
C ARG A 76 -4.90 -5.41 -14.97
N GLU A 77 -4.23 -5.29 -16.11
CA GLU A 77 -4.88 -5.12 -17.42
C GLU A 77 -5.49 -6.43 -17.92
N ALA A 78 -4.80 -7.57 -17.71
CA ALA A 78 -5.30 -8.89 -18.08
C ALA A 78 -6.53 -9.28 -17.27
N VAL A 79 -6.54 -9.02 -15.97
CA VAL A 79 -7.70 -9.22 -15.09
C VAL A 79 -8.87 -8.34 -15.52
N GLY A 80 -8.63 -7.07 -15.83
CA GLY A 80 -9.67 -6.16 -16.32
C GLY A 80 -10.27 -6.61 -17.67
N LYS A 81 -9.47 -7.19 -18.57
CA LYS A 81 -9.94 -7.78 -19.83
C LYS A 81 -10.77 -9.05 -19.61
N LEU A 82 -10.32 -9.95 -18.72
CA LEU A 82 -11.05 -11.17 -18.39
C LEU A 82 -12.43 -10.83 -17.81
N VAL A 83 -12.49 -9.91 -16.89
CA VAL A 83 -13.75 -9.46 -16.28
C VAL A 83 -14.68 -8.80 -17.30
N ARG A 84 -14.16 -7.95 -18.21
CA ARG A 84 -14.97 -7.36 -19.31
C ARG A 84 -15.50 -8.42 -20.26
N VAL A 85 -14.69 -9.40 -20.62
CA VAL A 85 -15.13 -10.51 -21.52
C VAL A 85 -16.19 -11.36 -20.84
N MET A 86 -16.03 -11.68 -19.54
CA MET A 86 -17.07 -12.42 -18.80
C MET A 86 -18.37 -11.62 -18.68
N SER A 87 -18.30 -10.32 -18.39
CA SER A 87 -19.49 -9.46 -18.32
C SER A 87 -20.16 -9.25 -19.68
N ALA A 88 -19.39 -9.23 -20.77
CA ALA A 88 -19.93 -9.07 -22.13
C ALA A 88 -20.58 -10.33 -22.70
N THR A 89 -20.28 -11.51 -22.14
CA THR A 89 -20.89 -12.79 -22.58
C THR A 89 -22.21 -13.11 -21.89
N LEU A 90 -22.58 -12.35 -20.84
CA LEU A 90 -23.88 -12.50 -20.18
C LEU A 90 -25.00 -11.86 -21.03
N SER A 91 -26.11 -12.55 -21.19
CA SER A 91 -27.34 -11.96 -21.74
C SER A 91 -27.86 -10.81 -20.85
N ASP A 92 -28.66 -9.92 -21.42
CA ASP A 92 -29.24 -8.82 -20.62
C ASP A 92 -30.11 -9.32 -19.45
N GLU A 93 -30.73 -10.49 -19.61
CA GLU A 93 -31.48 -11.16 -18.53
C GLU A 93 -30.54 -11.71 -17.43
N GLU A 94 -29.40 -12.29 -17.80
CA GLU A 94 -28.40 -12.76 -16.84
C GLU A 94 -27.75 -11.59 -16.12
N ARG A 95 -27.51 -10.44 -16.80
CA ARG A 95 -27.06 -9.20 -16.16
C ARG A 95 -28.08 -8.64 -15.19
N ALA A 96 -29.35 -8.65 -15.56
CA ALA A 96 -30.47 -8.24 -14.68
C ALA A 96 -30.61 -9.17 -13.47
N ARG A 97 -30.43 -10.49 -13.64
CA ARG A 97 -30.38 -11.47 -12.54
C ARG A 97 -29.11 -11.36 -11.68
N ALA A 98 -27.99 -11.06 -12.30
CA ALA A 98 -26.72 -10.84 -11.58
C ALA A 98 -26.80 -9.62 -10.64
N GLY A 99 -27.82 -8.76 -10.81
CA GLY A 99 -28.02 -7.56 -10.01
C GLY A 99 -27.05 -6.44 -10.38
N ALA A 100 -27.36 -5.26 -9.92
CA ALA A 100 -26.74 -4.01 -10.36
C ALA A 100 -25.31 -3.76 -9.85
N VAL A 101 -24.59 -4.76 -9.30
CA VAL A 101 -23.23 -4.59 -8.76
C VAL A 101 -22.30 -5.69 -9.26
N PRO A 102 -21.78 -5.60 -10.51
CA PRO A 102 -20.75 -6.51 -10.96
C PRO A 102 -19.51 -6.41 -10.03
N VAL A 103 -18.93 -7.55 -9.69
CA VAL A 103 -17.69 -7.59 -8.87
C VAL A 103 -16.58 -6.74 -9.47
N ALA A 104 -16.49 -6.72 -10.81
CA ALA A 104 -15.51 -5.91 -11.53
C ALA A 104 -15.66 -4.42 -11.31
N ASP A 105 -16.87 -3.94 -11.12
CA ASP A 105 -17.20 -2.52 -11.06
C ASP A 105 -17.34 -2.02 -9.61
N LEU A 106 -17.09 -2.87 -8.61
CA LEU A 106 -17.21 -2.54 -7.18
C LEU A 106 -16.52 -1.22 -6.82
N TYR A 107 -15.28 -1.03 -7.29
CA TYR A 107 -14.54 0.21 -6.99
C TYR A 107 -15.19 1.41 -7.69
N ALA A 108 -15.52 1.31 -8.97
CA ALA A 108 -16.07 2.42 -9.73
C ALA A 108 -17.43 2.85 -9.16
N LEU A 109 -18.34 1.89 -8.93
CA LEU A 109 -19.66 2.15 -8.35
C LEU A 109 -19.56 2.77 -6.95
N TRP A 110 -18.67 2.25 -6.10
CA TRP A 110 -18.47 2.81 -4.77
C TRP A 110 -17.79 4.19 -4.81
N ARG A 111 -16.79 4.38 -5.70
CA ARG A 111 -16.08 5.67 -5.86
C ARG A 111 -17.07 6.78 -6.24
N ASP A 112 -17.97 6.49 -7.14
CA ASP A 112 -18.88 7.48 -7.73
C ASP A 112 -20.21 7.60 -6.94
N ASP A 113 -20.40 6.79 -5.88
CA ASP A 113 -21.58 6.90 -5.02
C ASP A 113 -21.52 8.18 -4.16
N PRO A 114 -22.52 9.08 -4.28
CA PRO A 114 -22.55 10.35 -3.57
C PRO A 114 -22.75 10.20 -2.04
N THR A 115 -23.15 9.01 -1.56
CA THR A 115 -23.37 8.75 -0.13
C THR A 115 -22.13 8.20 0.56
N ARG A 116 -21.08 7.87 -0.22
CA ARG A 116 -19.83 7.41 0.38
C ARG A 116 -19.15 8.52 1.20
N ARG A 117 -18.49 8.09 2.27
CA ARG A 117 -17.66 9.03 3.03
C ARG A 117 -16.50 9.54 2.16
N GLU A 118 -16.32 10.85 2.14
CA GLU A 118 -15.18 11.47 1.48
C GLU A 118 -13.87 11.08 2.19
N VAL A 119 -12.86 10.76 1.40
CA VAL A 119 -11.51 10.40 1.87
C VAL A 119 -10.46 11.10 1.01
N ALA A 120 -9.27 11.32 1.61
CA ALA A 120 -8.16 11.95 0.91
C ALA A 120 -7.75 11.14 -0.34
N PRO A 121 -7.25 11.80 -1.42
CA PRO A 121 -6.88 11.15 -2.69
C PRO A 121 -5.90 9.97 -2.50
N ARG A 122 -4.96 10.09 -1.56
CA ARG A 122 -4.04 9.00 -1.21
C ARG A 122 -4.75 7.79 -0.63
N THR A 123 -5.74 8.00 0.24
CA THR A 123 -6.55 6.92 0.81
C THR A 123 -7.39 6.24 -0.28
N MET A 124 -7.93 7.04 -1.21
CA MET A 124 -8.67 6.52 -2.35
C MET A 124 -7.84 5.54 -3.20
N ARG A 125 -6.57 5.91 -3.51
CA ARG A 125 -5.65 5.01 -4.25
C ARG A 125 -5.35 3.71 -3.49
N VAL A 126 -5.26 3.77 -2.16
CA VAL A 126 -5.10 2.56 -1.34
C VAL A 126 -6.35 1.69 -1.43
N TYR A 127 -7.53 2.27 -1.33
CA TYR A 127 -8.80 1.55 -1.40
C TYR A 127 -9.02 0.90 -2.79
N GLU A 128 -8.65 1.60 -3.86
CA GLU A 128 -8.62 1.05 -5.21
C GLU A 128 -7.75 -0.20 -5.29
N GLY A 129 -6.52 -0.12 -4.77
CA GLY A 129 -5.60 -1.25 -4.75
C GLY A 129 -6.14 -2.46 -3.98
N GLU A 130 -6.71 -2.25 -2.79
CA GLU A 130 -7.24 -3.33 -1.96
C GLU A 130 -8.51 -3.96 -2.56
N LEU A 131 -9.40 -3.15 -3.15
CA LEU A 131 -10.56 -3.68 -3.87
C LEU A 131 -10.16 -4.45 -5.12
N HIS A 132 -9.13 -4.01 -5.85
CA HIS A 132 -8.57 -4.78 -6.97
C HIS A 132 -8.01 -6.13 -6.52
N VAL A 133 -7.35 -6.20 -5.37
CA VAL A 133 -6.86 -7.48 -4.81
C VAL A 133 -8.03 -8.42 -4.52
N LEU A 134 -9.12 -7.91 -3.93
CA LEU A 134 -10.32 -8.72 -3.66
C LEU A 134 -10.98 -9.19 -4.96
N THR A 135 -11.24 -8.29 -5.91
CA THR A 135 -11.94 -8.63 -7.15
C THR A 135 -11.13 -9.60 -8.02
N ALA A 136 -9.81 -9.42 -8.07
CA ALA A 136 -8.91 -10.34 -8.75
C ALA A 136 -8.86 -11.73 -8.11
N TRP A 137 -8.93 -11.79 -6.78
CA TRP A 137 -9.01 -13.05 -6.06
C TRP A 137 -10.32 -13.78 -6.34
N ILE A 138 -11.46 -13.07 -6.29
CA ILE A 138 -12.77 -13.64 -6.63
C ILE A 138 -12.75 -14.18 -8.07
N ALA A 139 -12.31 -13.39 -9.03
CA ALA A 139 -12.26 -13.82 -10.44
C ALA A 139 -11.41 -15.07 -10.67
N ARG A 140 -10.37 -15.28 -9.85
CA ARG A 140 -9.49 -16.45 -9.94
C ARG A 140 -10.07 -17.68 -9.25
N ARG A 141 -10.65 -17.51 -8.05
CA ARG A 141 -11.07 -18.63 -7.19
C ARG A 141 -12.53 -19.01 -7.39
N HIS A 142 -13.34 -18.03 -7.72
CA HIS A 142 -14.80 -18.13 -7.86
C HIS A 142 -15.25 -17.43 -9.15
N PRO A 143 -14.81 -17.92 -10.34
CA PRO A 143 -15.16 -17.30 -11.64
C PRO A 143 -16.65 -17.29 -11.92
N GLU A 144 -17.44 -18.12 -11.24
CA GLU A 144 -18.90 -18.15 -11.28
C GLU A 144 -19.54 -16.92 -10.59
N ILE A 145 -18.82 -16.25 -9.69
CA ILE A 145 -19.33 -15.07 -8.97
C ILE A 145 -19.11 -13.82 -9.82
N VAL A 146 -20.16 -13.38 -10.47
CA VAL A 146 -20.16 -12.17 -11.32
C VAL A 146 -20.68 -10.96 -10.56
N SER A 147 -21.63 -11.16 -9.64
CA SER A 147 -22.25 -10.12 -8.83
C SER A 147 -21.74 -10.12 -7.38
N ALA A 148 -21.60 -8.94 -6.81
CA ALA A 148 -21.29 -8.79 -5.38
C ALA A 148 -22.38 -9.35 -4.46
N LYS A 149 -23.60 -9.54 -4.96
CA LYS A 149 -24.70 -10.21 -4.24
C LYS A 149 -24.40 -11.68 -3.97
N ASP A 150 -23.63 -12.33 -4.87
CA ASP A 150 -23.32 -13.75 -4.79
C ASP A 150 -22.12 -14.04 -3.88
N VAL A 151 -21.48 -13.00 -3.34
CA VAL A 151 -20.39 -13.16 -2.36
C VAL A 151 -20.98 -13.62 -1.03
N SER A 152 -20.97 -14.94 -0.84
CA SER A 152 -21.46 -15.59 0.37
C SER A 152 -20.51 -15.43 1.56
N GLN A 153 -20.97 -15.82 2.77
CA GLN A 153 -20.10 -15.87 3.94
C GLN A 153 -18.91 -16.82 3.74
N GLY A 154 -19.15 -17.98 3.12
CA GLY A 154 -18.07 -18.94 2.84
C GLY A 154 -16.95 -18.37 1.98
N VAL A 155 -17.31 -17.61 0.94
CA VAL A 155 -16.33 -16.91 0.07
C VAL A 155 -15.56 -15.85 0.83
N ALA A 156 -16.24 -15.08 1.67
CA ALA A 156 -15.59 -14.05 2.49
C ALA A 156 -14.63 -14.68 3.52
N ASP A 157 -15.02 -15.77 4.15
CA ASP A 157 -14.18 -16.50 5.12
C ASP A 157 -12.93 -17.10 4.43
N GLU A 158 -13.10 -17.68 3.23
CA GLU A 158 -11.99 -18.20 2.42
C GLU A 158 -11.00 -17.11 2.05
N TYR A 159 -11.49 -15.96 1.55
CA TYR A 159 -10.65 -14.81 1.24
C TYR A 159 -9.82 -14.36 2.45
N ILE A 160 -10.48 -14.19 3.60
CA ILE A 160 -9.81 -13.72 4.81
C ILE A 160 -8.80 -14.75 5.34
N ALA A 161 -9.09 -16.04 5.22
CA ALA A 161 -8.14 -17.11 5.57
C ALA A 161 -6.90 -17.08 4.67
N GLU A 162 -7.07 -16.88 3.37
CA GLU A 162 -5.96 -16.76 2.42
C GLU A 162 -5.18 -15.46 2.63
N ARG A 163 -5.87 -14.33 2.76
CA ARG A 163 -5.27 -13.02 2.99
C ARG A 163 -4.43 -12.97 4.27
N ALA A 164 -4.87 -13.65 5.33
CA ALA A 164 -4.15 -13.73 6.59
C ALA A 164 -2.82 -14.49 6.51
N LYS A 165 -2.57 -15.29 5.46
CA LYS A 165 -1.27 -15.94 5.25
C LYS A 165 -0.19 -14.96 4.78
N SER A 166 -0.58 -13.90 4.08
CA SER A 166 0.34 -12.92 3.44
C SER A 166 0.24 -11.51 4.00
N ALA A 167 -0.74 -11.21 4.85
CA ALA A 167 -0.97 -9.88 5.40
C ALA A 167 -1.00 -9.86 6.93
N SER A 168 -0.57 -8.74 7.52
CA SER A 168 -0.64 -8.57 8.98
C SER A 168 -2.09 -8.51 9.48
N PRO A 169 -2.36 -8.89 10.74
CA PRO A 169 -3.69 -8.75 11.33
C PRO A 169 -4.30 -7.36 11.20
N ASN A 170 -3.47 -6.32 11.30
CA ASN A 170 -3.91 -4.93 11.12
C ASN A 170 -4.31 -4.62 9.67
N THR A 171 -3.58 -5.18 8.69
CA THR A 171 -3.93 -5.05 7.27
C THR A 171 -5.25 -5.75 6.98
N VAL A 172 -5.41 -6.98 7.43
CA VAL A 172 -6.67 -7.74 7.28
C VAL A 172 -7.86 -6.98 7.89
N ASN A 173 -7.67 -6.38 9.08
CA ASN A 173 -8.73 -5.58 9.70
C ASN A 173 -9.07 -4.31 8.91
N LYS A 174 -8.08 -3.69 8.26
CA LYS A 174 -8.31 -2.53 7.37
C LYS A 174 -9.08 -2.94 6.12
N ASP A 175 -8.71 -4.07 5.52
CA ASP A 175 -9.40 -4.63 4.37
C ASP A 175 -10.88 -4.93 4.72
N LEU A 176 -11.12 -5.61 5.84
CA LEU A 176 -12.47 -5.88 6.35
C LEU A 176 -13.29 -4.59 6.58
N ASN A 177 -12.68 -3.55 7.14
CA ASN A 177 -13.37 -2.28 7.36
C ASN A 177 -13.72 -1.59 6.03
N LEU A 178 -12.81 -1.65 5.05
CA LEU A 178 -13.04 -1.13 3.70
C LEU A 178 -14.19 -1.89 3.02
N PHE A 179 -14.13 -3.22 2.97
CA PHE A 179 -15.13 -4.04 2.30
C PHE A 179 -16.51 -3.88 2.95
N CYS A 180 -16.55 -3.86 4.30
CA CYS A 180 -17.78 -3.59 5.03
C CYS A 180 -18.37 -2.22 4.68
N ALA A 181 -17.53 -1.19 4.53
CA ALA A 181 -17.97 0.15 4.14
C ALA A 181 -18.47 0.20 2.69
N VAL A 182 -17.79 -0.47 1.76
CA VAL A 182 -18.18 -0.57 0.35
C VAL A 182 -19.56 -1.22 0.23
N TRP A 183 -19.76 -2.40 0.82
CA TRP A 183 -21.04 -3.10 0.81
C TRP A 183 -22.16 -2.26 1.45
N ARG A 184 -21.89 -1.60 2.57
CA ARG A 184 -22.87 -0.72 3.24
C ARG A 184 -23.27 0.47 2.37
N THR A 185 -22.30 1.07 1.66
CA THR A 185 -22.59 2.19 0.76
C THR A 185 -23.47 1.74 -0.40
N LEU A 186 -23.11 0.63 -1.03
CA LEU A 186 -23.82 0.13 -2.22
C LEU A 186 -25.17 -0.53 -1.88
N SER A 187 -25.42 -0.96 -0.63
CA SER A 187 -26.68 -1.62 -0.25
C SER A 187 -27.91 -0.77 -0.53
N ARG A 188 -27.83 0.51 -0.26
CA ARG A 188 -28.98 1.42 -0.38
C ARG A 188 -29.47 1.63 -1.81
N ARG A 189 -28.53 1.65 -2.79
CA ARG A 189 -28.85 1.96 -4.19
C ARG A 189 -28.87 0.74 -5.09
N HIS A 190 -28.11 -0.28 -4.70
CA HIS A 190 -27.87 -1.44 -5.54
C HIS A 190 -28.39 -2.75 -4.92
N GLY A 191 -29.09 -2.67 -3.79
CA GLY A 191 -29.72 -3.81 -3.15
C GLY A 191 -28.74 -4.89 -2.70
N LEU A 192 -27.56 -4.48 -2.18
CA LEU A 192 -26.62 -5.37 -1.49
C LEU A 192 -27.08 -5.56 -0.04
N ASP A 193 -28.19 -6.25 0.19
CA ASP A 193 -28.78 -6.39 1.52
C ASP A 193 -27.94 -7.25 2.46
N TYR A 194 -27.19 -8.18 1.89
CA TYR A 194 -26.28 -9.04 2.64
C TYR A 194 -24.85 -8.53 2.60
N ASN A 195 -24.26 -8.27 3.75
CA ASN A 195 -22.88 -7.84 3.89
C ASN A 195 -22.07 -8.90 4.66
N PRO A 196 -21.23 -9.70 3.97
CA PRO A 196 -20.46 -10.76 4.62
C PRO A 196 -19.27 -10.26 5.45
N TRP A 197 -18.91 -8.97 5.34
CA TRP A 197 -17.71 -8.38 5.94
C TRP A 197 -17.93 -7.73 7.31
N THR A 198 -19.12 -7.83 7.89
CA THR A 198 -19.42 -7.18 9.17
C THR A 198 -18.66 -7.83 10.33
N SER A 199 -18.52 -7.10 11.45
CA SER A 199 -17.82 -7.60 12.65
C SER A 199 -18.56 -8.72 13.36
N GLU A 200 -19.88 -8.82 13.17
CA GLU A 200 -20.73 -9.90 13.69
C GLU A 200 -20.46 -11.23 12.95
N ARG A 201 -20.04 -11.13 11.69
CA ARG A 201 -19.80 -12.31 10.82
C ARG A 201 -18.33 -12.73 10.78
N ILE A 202 -17.42 -11.76 10.73
CA ILE A 202 -15.97 -12.02 10.71
C ILE A 202 -15.33 -11.27 11.88
N ALA A 203 -14.85 -12.02 12.86
CA ALA A 203 -14.16 -11.46 14.02
C ALA A 203 -12.89 -10.72 13.60
N ARG A 204 -12.68 -9.51 14.12
CA ARG A 204 -11.46 -8.75 13.88
C ARG A 204 -10.26 -9.47 14.50
N LYS A 205 -9.19 -9.58 13.74
CA LYS A 205 -7.95 -10.23 14.19
C LYS A 205 -7.30 -9.42 15.30
N ARG A 206 -6.91 -10.07 16.39
CA ARG A 206 -6.14 -9.41 17.45
C ARG A 206 -4.77 -9.01 16.90
N HIS A 207 -4.49 -7.72 16.94
CA HIS A 207 -3.19 -7.18 16.58
C HIS A 207 -2.37 -7.03 17.87
N ARG A 208 -1.43 -7.94 18.09
CA ARG A 208 -0.34 -7.68 19.04
C ARG A 208 0.69 -6.81 18.29
N GLY A 209 0.46 -5.50 18.30
CA GLY A 209 1.27 -4.56 17.55
C GLY A 209 2.70 -4.56 18.04
N THR A 210 3.63 -4.77 17.15
CA THR A 210 4.99 -4.31 17.35
C THR A 210 4.96 -2.80 17.15
N THR A 211 4.98 -2.09 18.25
CA THR A 211 5.04 -0.63 18.25
C THR A 211 6.45 -0.23 17.81
N ARG A 212 6.53 0.73 16.90
CA ARG A 212 7.82 1.40 16.66
C ARG A 212 8.31 1.94 17.98
N ARG A 213 9.57 1.66 18.31
CA ARG A 213 10.15 2.12 19.58
C ARG A 213 10.69 3.53 19.49
N ALA A 214 10.81 4.17 20.63
CA ALA A 214 11.67 5.34 20.78
C ALA A 214 13.16 4.91 20.64
N LEU A 215 13.99 5.83 20.20
CA LEU A 215 15.43 5.64 20.13
C LEU A 215 16.09 6.04 21.46
N THR A 216 17.18 5.41 21.79
CA THR A 216 18.07 5.85 22.88
C THR A 216 18.84 7.11 22.48
N ASP A 217 19.39 7.80 23.46
CA ASP A 217 20.22 9.00 23.17
C ASP A 217 21.46 8.63 22.35
N ALA A 218 22.12 7.52 22.66
CA ALA A 218 23.25 7.01 21.87
C ALA A 218 22.87 6.68 20.42
N GLU A 219 21.66 6.14 20.16
CA GLU A 219 21.18 5.91 18.80
C GLU A 219 20.89 7.20 18.04
N VAL A 220 20.36 8.23 18.73
CA VAL A 220 20.15 9.55 18.13
C VAL A 220 21.50 10.19 17.76
N ASP A 221 22.49 10.11 18.64
CA ASP A 221 23.84 10.63 18.40
C ASP A 221 24.51 9.91 17.23
N ALA A 222 24.41 8.59 17.17
CA ALA A 222 24.91 7.78 16.04
C ALA A 222 24.23 8.15 14.71
N LEU A 223 22.92 8.42 14.73
CA LEU A 223 22.19 8.90 13.55
C LEU A 223 22.69 10.26 13.08
N LEU A 224 22.84 11.21 14.00
CA LEU A 224 23.30 12.56 13.68
C LEU A 224 24.77 12.56 13.20
N ALA A 225 25.61 11.66 13.70
CA ALA A 225 26.97 11.47 13.23
C ALA A 225 27.05 10.84 11.84
N THR A 226 26.13 9.90 11.54
CA THR A 226 26.11 9.16 10.27
C THR A 226 25.47 9.94 9.14
N ALA A 227 24.42 10.71 9.44
CA ALA A 227 23.64 11.46 8.46
C ALA A 227 24.36 12.70 7.96
N LYS A 228 24.17 13.05 6.66
CA LYS A 228 24.74 14.23 6.02
C LYS A 228 23.65 15.03 5.31
N GLY A 229 23.91 16.32 5.07
CA GLY A 229 23.05 17.21 4.33
C GLY A 229 21.62 17.26 4.88
N GLU A 230 20.62 17.31 4.00
CA GLU A 230 19.21 17.36 4.39
C GLU A 230 18.77 16.22 5.32
N MET A 231 19.35 15.02 5.18
CA MET A 231 18.97 13.88 6.04
C MET A 231 19.34 14.14 7.50
N ARG A 232 20.50 14.76 7.76
CA ARG A 232 20.93 15.13 9.12
C ARG A 232 19.97 16.16 9.73
N LEU A 233 19.63 17.19 8.98
CA LEU A 233 18.70 18.23 9.44
C LEU A 233 17.29 17.67 9.63
N LEU A 234 16.80 16.78 8.75
CA LEU A 234 15.50 16.10 8.91
C LEU A 234 15.45 15.27 10.20
N ILE A 235 16.55 14.57 10.55
CA ILE A 235 16.63 13.82 11.80
C ILE A 235 16.57 14.78 12.98
N LEU A 236 17.33 15.87 12.94
CA LEU A 236 17.33 16.88 13.99
C LEU A 236 15.96 17.52 14.17
N VAL A 237 15.28 17.91 13.08
CA VAL A 237 13.89 18.38 13.11
C VAL A 237 12.98 17.31 13.73
N GLY A 238 13.08 16.05 13.29
CA GLY A 238 12.25 14.96 13.78
C GLY A 238 12.37 14.73 15.29
N VAL A 239 13.60 14.73 15.82
CA VAL A 239 13.87 14.48 17.25
C VAL A 239 13.59 15.70 18.13
N SER A 240 13.70 16.92 17.58
CA SER A 240 13.48 18.18 18.33
C SER A 240 12.04 18.66 18.31
N THR A 241 11.23 18.24 17.33
CA THR A 241 9.86 18.76 17.14
C THR A 241 8.79 17.67 17.14
N GLY A 242 9.18 16.43 16.92
CA GLY A 242 8.23 15.33 16.76
C GLY A 242 7.35 15.41 15.50
N LEU A 243 7.64 16.25 14.52
CA LEU A 243 6.89 16.34 13.26
C LEU A 243 6.86 15.01 12.52
N ARG A 244 5.82 14.80 11.72
CA ARG A 244 5.77 13.66 10.78
C ARG A 244 6.68 13.95 9.58
N LEU A 245 7.24 12.91 8.98
CA LEU A 245 8.15 13.07 7.83
C LEU A 245 7.57 13.96 6.72
N GLY A 246 6.31 13.76 6.35
CA GLY A 246 5.66 14.58 5.32
C GLY A 246 5.52 16.03 5.72
N ASP A 247 5.20 16.31 6.99
CA ASP A 247 5.10 17.67 7.49
C ASP A 247 6.48 18.33 7.61
N ALA A 248 7.53 17.57 7.98
CA ALA A 248 8.90 18.06 8.06
C ALA A 248 9.49 18.39 6.67
N VAL A 249 9.30 17.49 5.67
CA VAL A 249 9.77 17.72 4.30
C VAL A 249 9.12 18.95 3.66
N ALA A 250 7.88 19.25 4.01
CA ALA A 250 7.10 20.37 3.47
C ALA A 250 7.35 21.71 4.17
N LEU A 251 8.38 21.82 5.02
CA LEU A 251 8.70 23.08 5.70
C LEU A 251 9.18 24.14 4.71
N GLU A 252 8.60 25.33 4.82
CA GLU A 252 8.93 26.52 4.05
C GLU A 252 9.51 27.61 4.96
N TRP A 253 10.51 28.34 4.44
CA TRP A 253 11.05 29.53 5.09
C TRP A 253 10.01 30.64 5.18
N GLY A 254 10.02 31.39 6.26
CA GLY A 254 9.10 32.51 6.50
C GLY A 254 7.67 32.10 6.79
N ARG A 255 7.17 31.04 6.15
CA ARG A 255 5.81 30.52 6.39
C ARG A 255 5.74 29.62 7.60
N ASN A 256 6.68 28.66 7.70
CA ASN A 256 6.72 27.68 8.78
C ASN A 256 7.85 27.97 9.77
N VAL A 257 8.99 28.43 9.30
CA VAL A 257 10.20 28.65 10.08
C VAL A 257 10.49 30.16 10.17
N ASP A 258 10.34 30.71 11.36
CA ASP A 258 10.75 32.06 11.70
C ASP A 258 12.04 32.00 12.53
N LEU A 259 13.18 32.23 11.87
CA LEU A 259 14.50 32.20 12.54
C LEU A 259 14.67 33.35 13.53
N GLY A 260 14.10 34.52 13.26
CA GLY A 260 14.20 35.70 14.11
C GLY A 260 13.45 35.52 15.43
N ARG A 261 12.24 35.00 15.37
CA ARG A 261 11.41 34.69 16.55
C ARG A 261 11.72 33.33 17.14
N ARG A 262 12.55 32.54 16.49
CA ARG A 262 12.84 31.14 16.86
C ARG A 262 11.57 30.30 17.03
N THR A 263 10.65 30.40 16.09
CA THR A 263 9.39 29.65 16.12
C THR A 263 9.21 28.82 14.86
N LEU A 264 8.63 27.64 15.04
CA LEU A 264 8.24 26.71 13.96
C LEU A 264 6.74 26.48 14.08
N THR A 265 5.99 26.88 13.04
CA THR A 265 4.53 26.76 13.01
C THR A 265 4.10 25.93 11.80
N VAL A 266 3.40 24.81 12.05
CA VAL A 266 2.99 23.86 11.02
C VAL A 266 1.51 23.51 11.15
N LYS A 267 0.76 23.66 10.05
CA LYS A 267 -0.55 23.03 9.90
C LYS A 267 -0.34 21.58 9.45
N THR A 268 -0.55 20.64 10.37
CA THR A 268 -0.29 19.22 10.10
C THR A 268 -1.19 18.67 8.99
N SER A 269 -0.63 18.02 8.00
CA SER A 269 -1.35 17.52 6.80
C SER A 269 -2.41 16.46 7.14
N LYS A 270 -2.17 15.64 8.16
CA LYS A 270 -3.07 14.52 8.53
C LYS A 270 -4.28 14.94 9.34
N THR A 271 -4.15 15.95 10.20
CA THR A 271 -5.21 16.31 11.15
C THR A 271 -5.70 17.75 11.00
N GLY A 272 -5.04 18.56 10.16
CA GLY A 272 -5.35 19.98 9.98
C GLY A 272 -5.03 20.87 11.18
N ARG A 273 -4.49 20.31 12.26
CA ARG A 273 -4.15 21.08 13.48
C ARG A 273 -2.92 21.93 13.24
N VAL A 274 -2.95 23.15 13.78
CA VAL A 274 -1.78 24.02 13.82
C VAL A 274 -0.99 23.68 15.08
N VAL A 275 0.31 23.42 14.89
CA VAL A 275 1.28 23.19 15.95
C VAL A 275 2.31 24.31 15.89
N SER A 276 2.57 24.97 17.01
CA SER A 276 3.62 25.97 17.13
C SER A 276 4.60 25.55 18.21
N LEU A 277 5.90 25.51 17.84
CA LEU A 277 6.96 25.03 18.70
C LEU A 277 8.12 26.03 18.74
N PRO A 278 8.82 26.20 19.87
CA PRO A 278 10.06 26.95 19.92
C PRO A 278 11.17 26.18 19.20
N ILE A 279 12.01 26.91 18.47
CA ILE A 279 13.24 26.37 17.86
C ILE A 279 14.35 26.51 18.89
N LEU A 280 14.77 25.40 19.48
CA LEU A 280 15.88 25.35 20.45
C LEU A 280 17.22 25.54 19.77
N GLU A 281 18.27 25.84 20.55
CA GLU A 281 19.58 26.32 20.05
C GLU A 281 20.20 25.44 18.98
N ASP A 282 20.32 24.12 19.21
CA ASP A 282 20.96 23.20 18.27
C ASP A 282 20.20 23.15 16.90
N LEU A 283 18.86 23.14 16.95
CA LEU A 283 18.04 23.17 15.75
C LEU A 283 18.12 24.54 15.08
N HIS A 284 18.15 25.63 15.84
CA HIS A 284 18.28 26.99 15.31
C HIS A 284 19.59 27.14 14.54
N ALA A 285 20.73 26.77 15.15
CA ALA A 285 22.03 26.84 14.52
C ALA A 285 22.07 26.05 13.19
N ALA A 286 21.52 24.82 13.21
CA ALA A 286 21.46 23.98 12.01
C ALA A 286 20.55 24.56 10.90
N LEU A 287 19.43 25.17 11.27
CA LEU A 287 18.54 25.83 10.30
C LEU A 287 19.18 27.11 9.72
N VAL A 288 19.90 27.91 10.51
CA VAL A 288 20.65 29.07 10.03
C VAL A 288 21.74 28.64 9.04
N GLU A 289 22.49 27.59 9.34
CA GLU A 289 23.49 27.03 8.42
C GLU A 289 22.87 26.55 7.11
N GLN A 290 21.76 25.80 7.20
CA GLN A 290 20.99 25.36 6.02
C GLN A 290 20.55 26.55 5.15
N ARG A 291 20.00 27.61 5.76
CA ARG A 291 19.55 28.80 5.02
C ARG A 291 20.70 29.52 4.33
N ARG A 292 21.86 29.63 4.98
CA ARG A 292 23.07 30.23 4.40
C ARG A 292 23.60 29.45 3.19
N GLY A 293 23.45 28.13 3.20
CA GLY A 293 23.88 27.24 2.11
C GLY A 293 22.91 27.18 0.92
N GLN A 294 21.75 27.83 1.01
CA GLN A 294 20.72 27.80 -0.02
C GLN A 294 20.73 29.07 -0.88
N PRO A 295 20.30 28.98 -2.17
CA PRO A 295 20.14 30.15 -3.03
C PRO A 295 19.12 31.14 -2.46
N ASP A 296 19.28 32.41 -2.83
CA ASP A 296 18.26 33.40 -2.56
C ASP A 296 16.96 33.05 -3.27
N GLY A 297 15.82 33.19 -2.56
CA GLY A 297 14.51 32.85 -3.09
C GLY A 297 14.10 31.39 -2.95
N GLU A 298 14.99 30.47 -2.44
CA GLU A 298 14.57 29.11 -2.12
C GLU A 298 13.47 29.14 -1.04
N ALA A 299 12.32 28.55 -1.37
CA ALA A 299 11.17 28.51 -0.48
C ALA A 299 11.26 27.40 0.56
N HIS A 300 11.79 26.23 0.18
CA HIS A 300 11.79 25.03 1.02
C HIS A 300 13.04 24.90 1.88
N VAL A 301 12.83 24.44 3.12
CA VAL A 301 13.93 24.08 4.01
C VAL A 301 14.70 22.84 3.49
N PHE A 302 13.97 21.95 2.79
CA PHE A 302 14.47 20.67 2.27
C PHE A 302 14.20 20.55 0.76
N PRO A 303 14.82 21.33 -0.12
CA PRO A 303 14.47 21.38 -1.54
C PRO A 303 14.68 20.04 -2.27
N GLU A 304 15.74 19.26 -1.95
CA GLU A 304 15.98 17.96 -2.58
C GLU A 304 14.91 16.94 -2.16
N SER A 305 14.58 16.90 -0.87
CA SER A 305 13.56 16.01 -0.31
C SER A 305 12.16 16.40 -0.77
N TRP A 306 11.88 17.70 -0.88
CA TRP A 306 10.63 18.22 -1.44
C TRP A 306 10.48 17.84 -2.91
N ALA A 307 11.47 18.09 -3.74
CA ALA A 307 11.47 17.74 -5.15
C ALA A 307 11.31 16.23 -5.40
N ALA A 308 11.92 15.39 -4.56
CA ALA A 308 11.72 13.94 -4.63
C ALA A 308 10.28 13.53 -4.27
N ASN A 309 9.68 14.22 -3.28
CA ASN A 309 8.31 13.98 -2.86
C ASN A 309 7.29 14.40 -3.94
N GLU A 310 7.49 15.54 -4.60
CA GLU A 310 6.65 16.05 -5.69
C GLU A 310 6.69 15.14 -6.92
N ARG A 311 7.87 14.78 -7.41
CA ARG A 311 8.06 13.95 -8.62
C ARG A 311 7.40 12.59 -8.49
N GLU A 312 7.47 11.98 -7.33
CA GLU A 312 6.95 10.63 -7.10
C GLU A 312 5.57 10.64 -6.43
N GLY A 313 5.06 11.82 -6.03
CA GLY A 313 3.83 11.95 -5.27
C GLY A 313 3.84 11.18 -3.94
N ARG A 314 5.04 10.85 -3.43
CA ARG A 314 5.22 10.00 -2.25
C ARG A 314 6.48 10.41 -1.47
N THR A 315 6.37 10.48 -0.16
CA THR A 315 7.52 10.53 0.75
C THR A 315 8.30 9.19 0.82
N MET A 316 8.00 8.25 -0.05
CA MET A 316 8.61 6.91 -0.03
C MET A 316 10.13 6.96 -0.25
N THR A 317 10.60 7.73 -1.22
CA THR A 317 12.04 7.84 -1.50
C THR A 317 12.80 8.43 -0.33
N VAL A 318 12.27 9.50 0.28
CA VAL A 318 12.86 10.11 1.48
C VAL A 318 12.84 9.14 2.65
N SER A 319 11.72 8.41 2.84
CA SER A 319 11.60 7.37 3.87
C SER A 319 12.60 6.22 3.66
N GLN A 320 12.84 5.79 2.42
CA GLN A 320 13.82 4.74 2.11
C GLN A 320 15.26 5.21 2.37
N ARG A 321 15.60 6.45 1.95
CA ARG A 321 16.89 7.07 2.27
C ARG A 321 17.10 7.12 3.79
N MET A 322 16.08 7.52 4.54
CA MET A 322 16.09 7.56 6.00
C MET A 322 16.37 6.17 6.60
N VAL A 323 15.67 5.11 6.14
CA VAL A 323 15.93 3.73 6.59
C VAL A 323 17.38 3.31 6.32
N THR A 324 17.96 3.74 5.20
CA THR A 324 19.38 3.48 4.89
C THR A 324 20.32 4.15 5.89
N VAL A 325 20.01 5.40 6.30
CA VAL A 325 20.79 6.11 7.34
C VAL A 325 20.70 5.39 8.68
N PHE A 326 19.50 4.95 9.08
CA PHE A 326 19.31 4.18 10.32
C PHE A 326 20.15 2.90 10.33
N ARG A 327 20.17 2.14 9.24
CA ARG A 327 20.98 0.92 9.12
C ARG A 327 22.47 1.21 9.19
N ARG A 328 22.93 2.29 8.53
CA ARG A 328 24.34 2.72 8.59
C ARG A 328 24.78 3.16 9.99
N ALA A 329 23.83 3.71 10.76
CA ALA A 329 24.04 4.05 12.16
C ALA A 329 23.96 2.82 13.11
N GLY A 330 23.86 1.60 12.58
CA GLY A 330 23.76 0.37 13.37
C GLY A 330 22.40 0.13 14.02
N ILE A 331 21.34 0.84 13.61
CA ILE A 331 20.01 0.72 14.19
C ILE A 331 19.19 -0.31 13.42
N GLU A 332 18.63 -1.29 14.14
CA GLU A 332 17.72 -2.28 13.55
C GLU A 332 16.42 -1.62 13.12
N THR A 333 16.14 -1.67 11.82
CA THR A 333 14.97 -1.00 11.21
C THR A 333 13.75 -1.88 11.04
N GLN A 334 13.94 -3.19 11.12
CA GLN A 334 12.90 -4.19 10.88
C GLN A 334 13.08 -5.36 11.84
N GLN A 335 11.96 -6.00 12.20
CA GLN A 335 11.96 -7.26 12.94
C GLN A 335 11.02 -8.26 12.26
N LYS A 336 11.27 -9.55 12.47
CA LYS A 336 10.33 -10.60 12.03
C LYS A 336 9.02 -10.45 12.80
N GLY A 337 7.95 -10.30 12.06
CA GLY A 337 6.59 -10.19 12.59
C GLY A 337 5.74 -11.42 12.26
N TYR A 338 4.43 -11.22 12.28
CA TYR A 338 3.45 -12.26 12.01
C TYR A 338 3.67 -12.88 10.61
N GLY A 339 3.62 -14.21 10.51
CA GLY A 339 3.75 -14.94 9.24
C GLY A 339 5.11 -14.77 8.54
N GLY A 340 6.17 -14.39 9.26
CA GLY A 340 7.49 -14.15 8.66
C GLY A 340 7.61 -12.80 7.95
N LEU A 341 6.57 -11.97 7.97
CA LEU A 341 6.60 -10.62 7.40
C LEU A 341 7.49 -9.70 8.22
N HIS A 342 8.27 -8.86 7.54
CA HIS A 342 9.06 -7.83 8.21
C HIS A 342 8.18 -6.66 8.65
N THR A 343 8.22 -6.35 9.94
CA THR A 343 7.55 -5.19 10.52
C THR A 343 8.55 -4.09 10.84
N PRO A 344 8.23 -2.80 10.53
CA PRO A 344 9.12 -1.69 10.86
C PRO A 344 9.31 -1.56 12.38
N LEU A 345 10.57 -1.58 12.84
CA LEU A 345 10.96 -1.39 14.23
C LEU A 345 11.40 0.06 14.49
N ALA A 346 12.29 0.59 13.65
CA ALA A 346 12.75 1.97 13.71
C ALA A 346 12.63 2.65 12.33
N THR A 347 12.05 3.83 12.31
CA THR A 347 11.84 4.67 11.12
C THR A 347 11.87 6.15 11.54
N PHE A 348 11.71 7.08 10.60
CA PHE A 348 11.54 8.50 10.95
C PHE A 348 10.48 8.73 12.04
N HIS A 349 9.42 7.94 12.05
CA HIS A 349 8.39 8.06 13.09
C HIS A 349 8.90 7.71 14.50
N SER A 350 9.99 6.94 14.61
CA SER A 350 10.66 6.67 15.89
C SER A 350 11.28 7.94 16.51
N LEU A 351 11.69 8.92 15.69
CA LEU A 351 12.15 10.23 16.19
C LEU A 351 11.03 10.96 16.92
N ARG A 352 9.81 10.89 16.39
CA ARG A 352 8.63 11.42 17.08
C ARG A 352 8.33 10.66 18.38
N HIS A 353 8.45 9.34 18.38
CA HIS A 353 8.35 8.55 19.60
C HIS A 353 9.40 8.98 20.63
N THR A 354 10.63 9.22 20.19
CA THR A 354 11.73 9.71 21.04
C THR A 354 11.41 11.09 21.62
N PHE A 355 10.94 12.03 20.80
CA PHE A 355 10.55 13.36 21.24
C PHE A 355 9.47 13.28 22.33
N VAL A 356 8.38 12.54 22.10
CA VAL A 356 7.30 12.36 23.06
C VAL A 356 7.81 11.71 24.35
N SER A 357 8.58 10.61 24.24
CA SER A 357 9.12 9.92 25.41
C SER A 357 10.06 10.79 26.23
N ARG A 358 10.91 11.63 25.58
CA ARG A 358 11.78 12.58 26.27
C ARG A 358 10.98 13.63 27.04
N LEU A 359 9.90 14.18 26.48
CA LEU A 359 9.03 15.14 27.16
C LEU A 359 8.32 14.52 28.38
N ILE A 360 7.78 13.31 28.22
CA ILE A 360 7.13 12.57 29.31
C ILE A 360 8.14 12.28 30.44
N LYS A 361 9.35 11.79 30.12
CA LYS A 361 10.41 11.54 31.10
C LYS A 361 10.84 12.80 31.85
N ARG A 362 10.73 13.99 31.23
CA ARG A 362 10.99 15.28 31.85
C ARG A 362 9.79 15.79 32.68
N GLY A 363 8.72 15.00 32.82
CA GLY A 363 7.54 15.38 33.60
C GLY A 363 6.63 16.39 32.92
N VAL A 364 6.78 16.62 31.60
CA VAL A 364 5.90 17.54 30.88
C VAL A 364 4.48 16.98 30.84
N ASN A 365 3.52 17.80 31.17
CA ASN A 365 2.10 17.42 31.22
C ASN A 365 1.68 16.79 29.86
N PRO A 366 1.07 15.60 29.86
CA PRO A 366 0.63 14.91 28.66
C PRO A 366 -0.27 15.75 27.74
N ALA A 367 -1.05 16.69 28.27
CA ALA A 367 -1.86 17.61 27.48
C ALA A 367 -0.98 18.56 26.64
N ILE A 368 0.11 19.07 27.21
CA ILE A 368 1.10 19.90 26.50
C ILE A 368 1.80 19.07 25.44
N VAL A 369 2.23 17.84 25.79
CA VAL A 369 2.87 16.93 24.81
C VAL A 369 1.93 16.67 23.64
N ARG A 370 0.64 16.45 23.90
CA ARG A 370 -0.38 16.27 22.85
C ARG A 370 -0.45 17.46 21.91
N GLU A 371 -0.45 18.68 22.45
CA GLU A 371 -0.48 19.91 21.64
C GLU A 371 0.81 20.05 20.81
N CYS A 372 1.99 19.79 21.39
CA CYS A 372 3.27 19.84 20.67
C CYS A 372 3.32 18.93 19.45
N VAL A 373 2.69 17.76 19.51
CA VAL A 373 2.73 16.80 18.39
C VAL A 373 1.45 16.75 17.57
N GLY A 374 0.40 17.48 17.93
CA GLY A 374 -0.88 17.48 17.23
C GLY A 374 -1.57 16.10 17.24
N HIS A 375 -1.58 15.40 18.38
CA HIS A 375 -2.34 14.17 18.54
C HIS A 375 -3.85 14.48 18.61
N SER A 376 -4.65 13.69 17.88
CA SER A 376 -6.11 13.88 17.85
C SER A 376 -6.81 13.41 19.11
N THR A 377 -6.23 12.44 19.84
CA THR A 377 -6.78 11.87 21.06
C THR A 377 -5.72 11.78 22.16
N MET A 378 -6.16 11.81 23.42
CA MET A 378 -5.32 11.61 24.60
C MET A 378 -4.72 10.20 24.63
N LEU A 379 -5.48 9.18 24.25
CA LEU A 379 -5.05 7.78 24.12
C LEU A 379 -3.74 7.61 23.32
N MET A 380 -3.49 8.46 22.32
CA MET A 380 -2.23 8.41 21.56
C MET A 380 -1.02 8.86 22.38
N THR A 381 -1.22 9.69 23.42
CA THR A 381 -0.17 10.16 24.31
C THR A 381 -0.01 9.21 25.48
N GLU A 382 -1.09 8.59 25.95
CA GLU A 382 -1.11 7.61 27.05
C GLU A 382 -0.27 6.36 26.75
N HIS A 383 -0.10 5.97 25.49
CA HIS A 383 0.82 4.89 25.12
C HIS A 383 2.28 5.13 25.53
N TYR A 384 2.64 6.37 25.87
CA TYR A 384 3.98 6.77 26.32
C TYR A 384 4.07 6.96 27.84
N THR A 385 2.93 6.91 28.55
CA THR A 385 2.85 7.03 30.00
C THR A 385 3.04 5.69 30.72
N HIS A 386 3.86 4.76 30.17
CA HIS A 386 4.39 3.69 30.99
C HIS A 386 5.30 4.32 32.05
N ILE A 387 4.67 4.67 33.19
CA ILE A 387 5.34 5.19 34.36
C ILE A 387 6.24 4.05 34.87
N ASP A 388 7.54 4.18 34.71
CA ASP A 388 8.47 3.27 35.33
C ASP A 388 8.45 3.42 36.86
N ALA A 389 8.92 2.38 37.57
CA ALA A 389 8.87 2.37 39.03
C ALA A 389 9.65 3.55 39.67
N ASP A 390 10.64 4.11 38.98
CA ASP A 390 11.44 5.22 39.49
C ASP A 390 10.69 6.54 39.36
N THR A 391 9.98 6.76 38.26
CA THR A 391 9.07 7.90 38.06
C THR A 391 7.93 7.87 39.08
N LEU A 392 7.33 6.68 39.34
CA LEU A 392 6.33 6.48 40.42
C LEU A 392 6.91 6.81 41.80
N ARG A 393 8.11 6.32 42.08
CA ARG A 393 8.79 6.56 43.37
C ARG A 393 9.10 8.04 43.57
N ALA A 394 9.56 8.72 42.52
CA ALA A 394 9.81 10.15 42.52
C ALA A 394 8.50 10.97 42.73
N ALA A 395 7.42 10.57 42.08
CA ALA A 395 6.11 11.24 42.23
C ALA A 395 5.43 11.00 43.58
N LEU A 396 5.70 9.86 44.21
CA LEU A 396 5.17 9.50 45.52
C LEU A 396 6.10 9.90 46.70
N ALA A 397 7.34 10.36 46.39
CA ALA A 397 8.22 10.88 47.44
C ALA A 397 7.62 12.10 48.07
N PRO A 398 7.58 12.21 49.45
CA PRO A 398 7.05 13.38 50.12
C PRO A 398 7.86 14.63 49.72
N GLU A 399 7.13 15.72 49.41
CA GLU A 399 7.78 17.02 49.18
C GLU A 399 8.73 17.33 50.35
N LYS A 400 10.00 17.57 50.03
CA LYS A 400 10.90 18.10 51.03
C LYS A 400 10.35 19.46 51.45
N ARG A 401 9.69 19.51 52.62
CA ARG A 401 9.30 20.80 53.21
C ARG A 401 10.56 21.64 53.38
N PRO A 402 10.52 22.93 53.01
CA PRO A 402 11.65 23.84 53.16
C PRO A 402 12.09 24.00 54.62
#